data_03babac83c6f7b9b1723acf7e722d4df
#
_entry.id   03babac83c6f7b9b1723acf7e722d4df
#
_cell.length_a   1.000
_cell.length_b   1.000
_cell.length_c   1.000
_cell.angle_alpha   90.00
_cell.angle_beta   90.00
_cell.angle_gamma   90.00
#
_symmetry.space_group_name_H-M   'P 1'
#
loop_
_entity.id
_entity.type
_entity.pdbx_description
1 polymer ?
#
loop_
_entity_poly.entity_id
_entity_poly.type
_entity_poly.pdbx_seq_one_letter_code
_entity_poly.pdbx_strand_id
1 'polypeptide(L)'
;MAKKSKDVYGADGQSNLLTFDPDKLTLVTDESSPLYDPRVHLPVDEAMARNIDYQGVLEPIGVSKNPETGETEVVFGRQRVKSTRLANQWRRERGVPVRLIPGVVYAGKRESALDAIASENEARTADSPLGRAEKMRRHLALGRGEDQIAVIYNCTVTTVRDTLALLDSPKAVQTAIENGQITLTHAKALAKLTPDEQRAKVAELVEAGKGATPHERSRKQAAVMGERPRVKSRKQILAALDQAQGEYATALRWVLGEEQGTSAC
;
A
#
# COMPACT_ATOMS: atom_id res chain seq x y z
N MET A 1 -47.00 8.74 -3.63
CA MET A 1 -45.89 9.71 -3.45
C MET A 1 -44.61 8.94 -3.33
N ALA A 2 -43.55 9.25 -4.09
CA ALA A 2 -42.25 8.62 -3.92
C ALA A 2 -41.67 9.00 -2.55
N LYS A 3 -41.21 8.02 -1.76
CA LYS A 3 -40.54 8.27 -0.50
C LYS A 3 -39.22 9.01 -0.77
N LYS A 4 -38.90 10.03 0.02
CA LYS A 4 -37.59 10.70 -0.07
C LYS A 4 -36.48 9.72 0.29
N SER A 5 -35.32 9.80 -0.37
CA SER A 5 -34.17 8.91 -0.09
C SER A 5 -33.82 8.85 1.40
N LYS A 6 -33.93 9.98 2.12
CA LYS A 6 -33.73 10.07 3.57
C LYS A 6 -34.61 9.08 4.33
N ASP A 7 -35.89 8.99 4.00
CA ASP A 7 -36.86 8.13 4.68
C ASP A 7 -36.62 6.64 4.34
N VAL A 8 -36.13 6.35 3.13
CA VAL A 8 -35.83 4.98 2.68
C VAL A 8 -34.63 4.40 3.44
N TYR A 9 -33.61 5.22 3.70
CA TYR A 9 -32.36 4.81 4.35
C TYR A 9 -32.34 5.08 5.86
N GLY A 10 -33.42 5.60 6.45
CA GLY A 10 -33.49 5.90 7.89
C GLY A 10 -32.50 6.98 8.34
N ALA A 11 -32.18 7.93 7.48
CA ALA A 11 -31.21 8.97 7.80
C ALA A 11 -31.85 10.13 8.57
N ASP A 12 -31.26 10.52 9.70
CA ASP A 12 -31.73 11.63 10.55
C ASP A 12 -31.33 13.02 10.02
N GLY A 13 -30.31 13.07 9.17
CA GLY A 13 -29.76 14.32 8.61
C GLY A 13 -29.46 14.26 7.14
N GLN A 14 -29.07 15.39 6.58
CA GLN A 14 -28.57 15.51 5.20
C GLN A 14 -27.29 16.32 5.24
N SER A 15 -26.20 15.78 4.67
CA SER A 15 -24.96 16.53 4.46
C SER A 15 -24.92 17.09 3.03
N ASN A 16 -24.25 18.23 2.85
CA ASN A 16 -23.97 18.79 1.53
C ASN A 16 -22.79 18.08 0.89
N LEU A 17 -23.04 16.92 0.31
CA LEU A 17 -22.08 16.24 -0.53
C LEU A 17 -22.17 16.85 -1.95
N LEU A 18 -21.10 17.52 -2.34
CA LEU A 18 -20.95 18.12 -3.67
C LEU A 18 -20.07 17.23 -4.56
N THR A 19 -20.14 17.42 -5.86
CA THR A 19 -19.24 16.76 -6.82
C THR A 19 -18.41 17.79 -7.53
N PHE A 20 -17.11 17.55 -7.62
CA PHE A 20 -16.13 18.48 -8.16
C PHE A 20 -15.42 17.89 -9.37
N ASP A 21 -15.14 18.75 -10.34
CA ASP A 21 -14.17 18.47 -11.39
C ASP A 21 -12.76 18.52 -10.76
N PRO A 22 -11.98 17.43 -10.77
CA PRO A 22 -10.67 17.41 -10.15
C PRO A 22 -9.71 18.45 -10.74
N ASP A 23 -9.87 18.82 -12.01
CA ASP A 23 -9.01 19.78 -12.68
C ASP A 23 -9.24 21.22 -12.21
N LYS A 24 -10.40 21.50 -11.61
CA LYS A 24 -10.78 22.82 -11.05
C LYS A 24 -10.46 22.99 -9.57
N LEU A 25 -9.86 21.99 -8.94
CA LEU A 25 -9.49 22.05 -7.54
C LEU A 25 -8.04 22.52 -7.38
N THR A 26 -7.80 23.40 -6.42
CA THR A 26 -6.44 23.90 -6.11
C THR A 26 -5.81 23.04 -5.01
N LEU A 27 -4.63 22.48 -5.31
CA LEU A 27 -3.78 21.82 -4.32
C LEU A 27 -2.79 22.84 -3.77
N VAL A 28 -2.92 23.19 -2.50
CA VAL A 28 -2.09 24.20 -1.85
C VAL A 28 -0.66 23.70 -1.71
N THR A 29 0.29 24.40 -2.33
CA THR A 29 1.74 24.12 -2.31
C THR A 29 2.53 25.19 -1.54
N ASP A 30 1.89 26.28 -1.14
CA ASP A 30 2.48 27.36 -0.35
C ASP A 30 2.62 26.90 1.10
N GLU A 31 3.87 26.82 1.58
CA GLU A 31 4.21 26.39 2.95
C GLU A 31 3.70 27.34 4.04
N SER A 32 3.42 28.58 3.70
CA SER A 32 2.87 29.56 4.65
C SER A 32 1.36 29.40 4.88
N SER A 33 0.68 28.65 3.99
CA SER A 33 -0.75 28.42 4.09
C SER A 33 -1.12 27.45 5.22
N PRO A 34 -2.15 27.74 6.04
CA PRO A 34 -2.66 26.80 7.03
C PRO A 34 -3.27 25.52 6.43
N LEU A 35 -3.45 25.46 5.12
CA LEU A 35 -3.88 24.26 4.40
C LEU A 35 -2.72 23.49 3.77
N TYR A 36 -1.48 23.93 3.98
CA TYR A 36 -0.31 23.22 3.46
C TYR A 36 -0.12 21.85 4.12
N ASP A 37 0.25 20.88 3.32
CA ASP A 37 0.66 19.54 3.76
C ASP A 37 1.79 19.07 2.85
N PRO A 38 2.99 18.75 3.38
CA PRO A 38 4.15 18.31 2.59
C PRO A 38 3.86 17.14 1.65
N ARG A 39 2.85 16.31 1.94
CA ARG A 39 2.40 15.21 1.08
C ARG A 39 1.84 15.67 -0.27
N VAL A 40 1.60 16.98 -0.46
CA VAL A 40 1.25 17.52 -1.79
C VAL A 40 2.34 17.26 -2.82
N HIS A 41 3.61 17.17 -2.38
CA HIS A 41 4.76 16.91 -3.24
C HIS A 41 5.02 15.42 -3.50
N LEU A 42 4.35 14.50 -2.79
CA LEU A 42 4.47 13.07 -3.07
C LEU A 42 4.07 12.76 -4.53
N PRO A 43 4.71 11.77 -5.17
CA PRO A 43 4.30 11.34 -6.51
C PRO A 43 2.84 10.88 -6.52
N VAL A 44 2.24 10.84 -7.71
CA VAL A 44 0.87 10.33 -7.88
C VAL A 44 0.87 8.84 -7.58
N ASP A 45 -0.13 8.39 -6.81
CA ASP A 45 -0.37 6.98 -6.57
C ASP A 45 -1.12 6.36 -7.76
N GLU A 46 -0.37 5.70 -8.65
CA GLU A 46 -0.95 5.05 -9.82
C GLU A 46 -1.89 3.90 -9.47
N ALA A 47 -1.64 3.18 -8.36
CA ALA A 47 -2.50 2.09 -7.97
C ALA A 47 -3.86 2.62 -7.49
N MET A 48 -3.87 3.73 -6.76
CA MET A 48 -5.10 4.48 -6.45
C MET A 48 -5.77 5.00 -7.73
N ALA A 49 -5.02 5.49 -8.72
CA ALA A 49 -5.58 5.96 -9.98
C ALA A 49 -6.29 4.82 -10.74
N ARG A 50 -5.72 3.61 -10.79
CA ARG A 50 -6.38 2.41 -11.38
C ARG A 50 -7.65 2.03 -10.62
N ASN A 51 -7.62 2.09 -9.29
CA ASN A 51 -8.80 1.85 -8.47
C ASN A 51 -9.91 2.86 -8.76
N ILE A 52 -9.59 4.15 -8.84
CA ILE A 52 -10.53 5.22 -9.17
C ILE A 52 -11.08 5.08 -10.59
N ASP A 53 -10.24 4.71 -11.55
CA ASP A 53 -10.69 4.43 -12.92
C ASP A 53 -11.75 3.31 -12.94
N TYR A 54 -11.50 2.24 -12.19
CA TYR A 54 -12.39 1.07 -12.10
C TYR A 54 -13.73 1.39 -11.42
N GLN A 55 -13.73 1.93 -10.21
CA GLN A 55 -14.96 2.05 -9.39
C GLN A 55 -15.32 3.49 -9.01
N GLY A 56 -14.50 4.49 -9.36
CA GLY A 56 -14.71 5.88 -8.97
C GLY A 56 -14.12 6.21 -7.60
N VAL A 57 -14.35 7.44 -7.16
CA VAL A 57 -13.88 7.93 -5.86
C VAL A 57 -14.92 7.57 -4.80
N LEU A 58 -14.58 6.67 -3.88
CA LEU A 58 -15.48 6.16 -2.86
C LEU A 58 -15.55 7.05 -1.61
N GLU A 59 -14.44 7.67 -1.23
CA GLU A 59 -14.37 8.54 -0.06
C GLU A 59 -14.35 10.00 -0.51
N PRO A 60 -15.19 10.86 0.06
CA PRO A 60 -15.18 12.27 -0.27
C PRO A 60 -13.88 12.96 0.16
N ILE A 61 -13.55 14.04 -0.54
CA ILE A 61 -12.49 14.97 -0.15
C ILE A 61 -13.05 16.11 0.70
N GLY A 62 -12.19 16.78 1.48
CA GLY A 62 -12.54 18.05 2.12
C GLY A 62 -12.07 19.22 1.29
N VAL A 63 -12.95 20.18 1.08
CA VAL A 63 -12.64 21.41 0.33
C VAL A 63 -13.00 22.65 1.15
N SER A 64 -12.28 23.75 0.92
CA SER A 64 -12.57 25.07 1.49
C SER A 64 -12.45 26.13 0.41
N LYS A 65 -13.25 27.17 0.50
CA LYS A 65 -13.14 28.33 -0.37
C LYS A 65 -12.03 29.24 0.11
N ASN A 66 -11.12 29.64 -0.76
CA ASN A 66 -10.17 30.71 -0.45
C ASN A 66 -10.92 32.05 -0.49
N PRO A 67 -10.93 32.83 0.61
CA PRO A 67 -11.68 34.08 0.66
C PRO A 67 -11.07 35.17 -0.23
N GLU A 68 -9.77 35.11 -0.53
CA GLU A 68 -9.05 36.12 -1.29
C GLU A 68 -9.12 35.85 -2.80
N THR A 69 -8.80 34.60 -3.22
CA THR A 69 -8.75 34.24 -4.64
C THR A 69 -10.06 33.68 -5.17
N GLY A 70 -10.96 33.24 -4.28
CA GLY A 70 -12.19 32.57 -4.66
C GLY A 70 -12.00 31.15 -5.19
N GLU A 71 -10.80 30.60 -5.11
CA GLU A 71 -10.51 29.21 -5.54
C GLU A 71 -11.03 28.18 -4.55
N THR A 72 -11.31 26.98 -5.05
CA THR A 72 -11.69 25.85 -4.21
C THR A 72 -10.44 25.03 -3.88
N GLU A 73 -9.96 25.17 -2.66
CA GLU A 73 -8.75 24.54 -2.14
C GLU A 73 -9.07 23.21 -1.46
N VAL A 74 -8.17 22.24 -1.64
CA VAL A 74 -8.30 20.92 -1.03
C VAL A 74 -7.70 20.92 0.36
N VAL A 75 -8.53 20.64 1.37
CA VAL A 75 -8.12 20.53 2.78
C VAL A 75 -7.53 19.15 3.06
N PHE A 76 -8.21 18.08 2.65
CA PHE A 76 -7.73 16.69 2.74
C PHE A 76 -8.15 15.88 1.51
N GLY A 77 -7.45 14.76 1.25
CA GLY A 77 -7.70 13.91 0.09
C GLY A 77 -6.89 14.31 -1.16
N ARG A 78 -5.75 14.98 -1.00
CA ARG A 78 -4.89 15.46 -2.10
C ARG A 78 -4.46 14.35 -3.06
N GLN A 79 -4.10 13.18 -2.54
CA GLN A 79 -3.75 12.03 -3.39
C GLN A 79 -4.96 11.55 -4.22
N ARG A 80 -6.16 11.56 -3.65
CA ARG A 80 -7.39 11.27 -4.41
C ARG A 80 -7.56 12.22 -5.60
N VAL A 81 -7.32 13.52 -5.40
CA VAL A 81 -7.39 14.51 -6.49
C VAL A 81 -6.35 14.22 -7.58
N LYS A 82 -5.07 14.02 -7.18
CA LYS A 82 -3.99 13.71 -8.12
C LYS A 82 -4.26 12.42 -8.89
N SER A 83 -4.65 11.37 -8.20
CA SER A 83 -4.95 10.07 -8.80
C SER A 83 -6.19 10.10 -9.69
N THR A 84 -7.19 10.94 -9.36
CA THR A 84 -8.36 11.13 -10.24
C THR A 84 -8.00 11.87 -11.51
N ARG A 85 -7.10 12.87 -11.44
CA ARG A 85 -6.59 13.57 -12.64
C ARG A 85 -5.90 12.57 -13.58
N LEU A 86 -5.04 11.70 -13.04
CA LEU A 86 -4.37 10.65 -13.81
C LEU A 86 -5.36 9.64 -14.39
N ALA A 87 -6.31 9.15 -13.60
CA ALA A 87 -7.38 8.27 -14.07
C ALA A 87 -8.19 8.93 -15.20
N ASN A 88 -8.51 10.22 -15.06
CA ASN A 88 -9.25 10.96 -16.08
C ASN A 88 -8.45 11.20 -17.36
N GLN A 89 -7.12 11.32 -17.27
CA GLN A 89 -6.25 11.32 -18.44
C GLN A 89 -6.43 10.01 -19.22
N TRP A 90 -6.28 8.85 -18.58
CA TRP A 90 -6.49 7.54 -19.21
C TRP A 90 -7.90 7.35 -19.77
N ARG A 91 -8.92 7.90 -19.09
CA ARG A 91 -10.31 7.83 -19.52
C ARG A 91 -10.54 8.67 -20.78
N ARG A 92 -9.95 9.88 -20.86
CA ARG A 92 -10.01 10.73 -22.06
C ARG A 92 -9.35 10.04 -23.26
N GLU A 93 -8.18 9.41 -23.05
CA GLU A 93 -7.47 8.66 -24.10
C GLU A 93 -8.31 7.50 -24.65
N ARG A 94 -9.14 6.87 -23.81
CA ARG A 94 -10.07 5.79 -24.21
C ARG A 94 -11.43 6.29 -24.66
N GLY A 95 -11.70 7.59 -24.68
CA GLY A 95 -12.98 8.16 -25.06
C GLY A 95 -14.14 7.84 -24.10
N VAL A 96 -13.87 7.54 -22.83
CA VAL A 96 -14.92 7.25 -21.83
C VAL A 96 -15.13 8.43 -20.88
N PRO A 97 -16.33 8.58 -20.26
CA PRO A 97 -16.65 9.70 -19.39
C PRO A 97 -15.68 9.84 -18.22
N VAL A 98 -15.26 11.06 -17.92
CA VAL A 98 -14.37 11.37 -16.77
C VAL A 98 -15.07 11.14 -15.44
N ARG A 99 -14.30 10.93 -14.38
CA ARG A 99 -14.77 10.81 -12.99
C ARG A 99 -14.79 12.18 -12.32
N LEU A 100 -15.87 12.48 -11.63
CA LEU A 100 -15.96 13.60 -10.69
C LEU A 100 -15.59 13.10 -9.28
N ILE A 101 -15.17 14.01 -8.40
CA ILE A 101 -14.81 13.69 -7.03
C ILE A 101 -15.92 14.16 -6.09
N PRO A 102 -16.49 13.28 -5.25
CA PRO A 102 -17.35 13.70 -4.16
C PRO A 102 -16.54 14.47 -3.11
N GLY A 103 -17.11 15.56 -2.60
CA GLY A 103 -16.44 16.36 -1.56
C GLY A 103 -17.42 17.03 -0.62
N VAL A 104 -16.96 17.27 0.58
CA VAL A 104 -17.67 18.01 1.62
C VAL A 104 -16.98 19.35 1.85
N VAL A 105 -17.78 20.38 2.07
CA VAL A 105 -17.23 21.69 2.44
C VAL A 105 -16.78 21.60 3.89
N TYR A 106 -15.50 21.87 4.12
CA TYR A 106 -14.93 21.95 5.46
C TYR A 106 -15.46 23.21 6.15
N ALA A 107 -16.26 23.02 7.20
CA ALA A 107 -16.90 24.09 7.96
C ALA A 107 -16.05 24.65 9.11
N GLY A 108 -14.90 24.03 9.40
CA GLY A 108 -13.98 24.49 10.44
C GLY A 108 -13.20 25.74 10.03
N LYS A 109 -12.61 26.42 11.02
CA LYS A 109 -11.69 27.52 10.74
C LYS A 109 -10.47 27.02 9.98
N ARG A 110 -9.91 27.83 9.09
CA ARG A 110 -8.71 27.47 8.30
C ARG A 110 -7.51 27.11 9.20
N GLU A 111 -7.38 27.78 10.34
CA GLU A 111 -6.31 27.51 11.32
C GLU A 111 -6.41 26.11 11.96
N SER A 112 -7.63 25.55 12.08
CA SER A 112 -7.85 24.19 12.60
C SER A 112 -7.82 23.11 11.52
N ALA A 113 -7.52 23.46 10.28
CA ALA A 113 -7.46 22.46 9.18
C ALA A 113 -6.33 21.46 9.38
N LEU A 114 -5.21 21.85 9.99
CA LEU A 114 -4.12 20.94 10.34
C LEU A 114 -4.56 19.83 11.30
N ASP A 115 -5.38 20.18 12.31
CA ASP A 115 -5.92 19.21 13.27
C ASP A 115 -6.83 18.20 12.56
N ALA A 116 -7.67 18.67 11.63
CA ALA A 116 -8.54 17.79 10.82
C ALA A 116 -7.73 16.87 9.90
N ILE A 117 -6.65 17.39 9.29
CA ILE A 117 -5.74 16.61 8.45
C ILE A 117 -5.02 15.53 9.28
N ALA A 118 -4.50 15.90 10.45
CA ALA A 118 -3.83 14.97 11.35
C ALA A 118 -4.79 13.88 11.85
N SER A 119 -5.96 14.27 12.31
CA SER A 119 -6.99 13.36 12.83
C SER A 119 -7.50 12.38 11.78
N GLU A 120 -7.72 12.82 10.53
CA GLU A 120 -8.13 11.92 9.44
C GLU A 120 -7.09 10.82 9.18
N ASN A 121 -5.81 11.16 9.30
CA ASN A 121 -4.74 10.20 9.07
C ASN A 121 -4.57 9.18 10.21
N GLU A 122 -4.69 9.62 11.46
CA GLU A 122 -4.55 8.76 12.64
C GLU A 122 -5.75 7.81 12.84
N ALA A 123 -6.93 8.21 12.38
CA ALA A 123 -8.16 7.41 12.56
C ALA A 123 -8.23 6.14 11.69
N ARG A 124 -7.27 5.91 10.79
CA ARG A 124 -7.27 4.74 9.89
C ARG A 124 -6.71 3.49 10.56
N THR A 125 -7.60 2.61 11.01
CA THR A 125 -7.23 1.26 11.45
C THR A 125 -7.05 0.34 10.23
N ALA A 126 -5.85 -0.21 10.06
CA ALA A 126 -5.61 -1.20 9.01
C ALA A 126 -6.31 -2.53 9.33
N ASP A 127 -6.82 -3.20 8.30
CA ASP A 127 -7.32 -4.58 8.46
C ASP A 127 -6.19 -5.49 8.94
N SER A 128 -6.55 -6.47 9.79
CA SER A 128 -5.62 -7.55 10.09
C SER A 128 -5.28 -8.36 8.83
N PRO A 129 -4.10 -8.98 8.76
CA PRO A 129 -3.71 -9.76 7.59
C PRO A 129 -4.71 -10.85 7.19
N LEU A 130 -5.25 -11.57 8.17
CA LEU A 130 -6.27 -12.60 7.92
C LEU A 130 -7.63 -11.98 7.58
N GLY A 131 -8.02 -10.88 8.24
CA GLY A 131 -9.23 -10.15 7.91
C GLY A 131 -9.22 -9.65 6.46
N ARG A 132 -8.06 -9.15 6.00
CA ARG A 132 -7.84 -8.78 4.60
C ARG A 132 -7.96 -9.99 3.65
N ALA A 133 -7.36 -11.13 4.02
CA ALA A 133 -7.43 -12.37 3.24
C ALA A 133 -8.87 -12.88 3.10
N GLU A 134 -9.64 -12.88 4.18
CA GLU A 134 -11.05 -13.25 4.19
C GLU A 134 -11.91 -12.35 3.29
N LYS A 135 -11.67 -11.05 3.31
CA LYS A 135 -12.35 -10.10 2.42
C LYS A 135 -12.02 -10.40 0.96
N MET A 136 -10.75 -10.66 0.62
CA MET A 136 -10.33 -11.05 -0.73
C MET A 136 -10.99 -12.37 -1.18
N ARG A 137 -11.06 -13.37 -0.29
CA ARG A 137 -11.74 -14.64 -0.57
C ARG A 137 -13.23 -14.44 -0.89
N ARG A 138 -13.91 -13.54 -0.19
CA ARG A 138 -15.30 -13.19 -0.49
C ARG A 138 -15.46 -12.60 -1.89
N HIS A 139 -14.52 -11.80 -2.35
CA HIS A 139 -14.52 -11.27 -3.71
C HIS A 139 -14.36 -12.38 -4.75
N LEU A 140 -13.49 -13.37 -4.52
CA LEU A 140 -13.39 -14.57 -5.38
C LEU A 140 -14.71 -15.33 -5.43
N ALA A 141 -15.37 -15.52 -4.28
CA ALA A 141 -16.67 -16.21 -4.20
C ALA A 141 -17.80 -15.46 -4.96
N LEU A 142 -17.65 -14.15 -5.14
CA LEU A 142 -18.53 -13.33 -5.98
C LEU A 142 -18.16 -13.37 -7.48
N GLY A 143 -17.23 -14.23 -7.88
CA GLY A 143 -16.80 -14.39 -9.27
C GLY A 143 -15.83 -13.34 -9.79
N ARG A 144 -15.23 -12.52 -8.91
CA ARG A 144 -14.21 -11.54 -9.32
C ARG A 144 -12.86 -12.21 -9.56
N GLY A 145 -12.18 -11.82 -10.65
CA GLY A 145 -10.83 -12.28 -10.93
C GLY A 145 -9.77 -11.65 -10.00
N GLU A 146 -8.62 -12.30 -9.87
CA GLU A 146 -7.50 -11.81 -9.07
C GLU A 146 -7.03 -10.42 -9.49
N ASP A 147 -7.07 -10.10 -10.79
CA ASP A 147 -6.74 -8.78 -11.32
C ASP A 147 -7.67 -7.69 -10.80
N GLN A 148 -8.97 -7.98 -10.77
CA GLN A 148 -9.97 -7.05 -10.23
C GLN A 148 -9.78 -6.86 -8.71
N ILE A 149 -9.46 -7.94 -7.99
CA ILE A 149 -9.18 -7.88 -6.56
C ILE A 149 -7.92 -7.06 -6.31
N ALA A 150 -6.87 -7.24 -7.11
CA ALA A 150 -5.64 -6.45 -7.04
C ALA A 150 -5.93 -4.94 -7.18
N VAL A 151 -6.78 -4.57 -8.14
CA VAL A 151 -7.22 -3.19 -8.33
C VAL A 151 -8.01 -2.68 -7.12
N ILE A 152 -8.99 -3.46 -6.62
CA ILE A 152 -9.84 -3.07 -5.47
C ILE A 152 -8.99 -2.83 -4.22
N TYR A 153 -7.99 -3.69 -3.96
CA TYR A 153 -7.14 -3.61 -2.76
C TYR A 153 -5.86 -2.80 -2.95
N ASN A 154 -5.70 -2.15 -4.09
CA ASN A 154 -4.55 -1.31 -4.40
C ASN A 154 -3.21 -2.07 -4.22
N CYS A 155 -3.12 -3.27 -4.79
CA CYS A 155 -1.96 -4.14 -4.66
C CYS A 155 -1.70 -4.93 -5.94
N THR A 156 -0.64 -5.76 -5.96
CA THR A 156 -0.33 -6.64 -7.10
C THR A 156 -1.11 -7.97 -7.01
N VAL A 157 -1.30 -8.64 -8.13
CA VAL A 157 -1.88 -10.00 -8.19
C VAL A 157 -1.07 -10.98 -7.33
N THR A 158 0.26 -10.86 -7.33
CA THR A 158 1.12 -11.65 -6.44
C THR A 158 0.77 -11.41 -4.97
N THR A 159 0.52 -10.16 -4.58
CA THR A 159 0.10 -9.83 -3.20
C THR A 159 -1.27 -10.45 -2.87
N VAL A 160 -2.20 -10.48 -3.83
CA VAL A 160 -3.51 -11.14 -3.64
C VAL A 160 -3.31 -12.63 -3.36
N ARG A 161 -2.55 -13.33 -4.21
CA ARG A 161 -2.25 -14.77 -4.04
C ARG A 161 -1.56 -15.07 -2.72
N ASP A 162 -0.53 -14.31 -2.39
CA ASP A 162 0.21 -14.45 -1.13
C ASP A 162 -0.68 -14.20 0.10
N THR A 163 -1.61 -13.25 -0.01
CA THR A 163 -2.54 -12.96 1.08
C THR A 163 -3.59 -14.07 1.24
N LEU A 164 -4.13 -14.57 0.13
CA LEU A 164 -5.08 -15.68 0.15
C LEU A 164 -4.46 -16.96 0.69
N ALA A 165 -3.20 -17.26 0.36
CA ALA A 165 -2.47 -18.43 0.85
C ALA A 165 -2.33 -18.46 2.39
N LEU A 166 -2.50 -17.34 3.08
CA LEU A 166 -2.53 -17.32 4.55
C LEU A 166 -3.70 -18.12 5.12
N LEU A 167 -4.82 -18.17 4.41
CA LEU A 167 -6.01 -18.90 4.85
C LEU A 167 -5.82 -20.43 4.79
N ASP A 168 -4.92 -20.90 3.93
CA ASP A 168 -4.59 -22.31 3.77
C ASP A 168 -3.53 -22.78 4.76
N SER A 169 -2.91 -21.84 5.50
CA SER A 169 -1.89 -22.15 6.50
C SER A 169 -2.51 -22.80 7.75
N PRO A 170 -1.77 -23.65 8.48
CA PRO A 170 -2.21 -24.19 9.75
C PRO A 170 -2.65 -23.12 10.74
N LYS A 171 -3.64 -23.43 11.59
CA LYS A 171 -4.20 -22.48 12.57
C LYS A 171 -3.13 -21.85 13.48
N ALA A 172 -2.09 -22.61 13.82
CA ALA A 172 -0.95 -22.10 14.61
C ALA A 172 -0.23 -20.93 13.90
N VAL A 173 -0.02 -21.02 12.59
CA VAL A 173 0.58 -19.95 11.76
C VAL A 173 -0.34 -18.73 11.72
N GLN A 174 -1.63 -18.96 11.46
CA GLN A 174 -2.64 -17.89 11.43
C GLN A 174 -2.68 -17.12 12.76
N THR A 175 -2.76 -17.85 13.88
CA THR A 175 -2.78 -17.23 15.23
C THR A 175 -1.50 -16.44 15.50
N ALA A 176 -0.33 -16.95 15.12
CA ALA A 176 0.93 -16.26 15.31
C ALA A 176 1.04 -14.96 14.48
N ILE A 177 0.42 -14.91 13.29
CA ILE A 177 0.31 -13.70 12.47
C ILE A 177 -0.61 -12.67 13.13
N GLU A 178 -1.82 -13.08 13.54
CA GLU A 178 -2.80 -12.19 14.16
C GLU A 178 -2.28 -11.57 15.46
N ASN A 179 -1.52 -12.33 16.23
CA ASN A 179 -0.88 -11.85 17.46
C ASN A 179 0.41 -11.03 17.20
N GLY A 180 0.80 -10.80 15.94
CA GLY A 180 2.04 -10.10 15.60
C GLY A 180 3.31 -10.80 16.06
N GLN A 181 3.24 -12.10 16.33
CA GLN A 181 4.37 -12.92 16.79
C GLN A 181 5.33 -13.26 15.65
N ILE A 182 4.81 -13.40 14.44
CA ILE A 182 5.56 -13.57 13.20
C ILE A 182 5.11 -12.56 12.14
N THR A 183 5.97 -12.29 11.15
CA THR A 183 5.67 -11.37 10.06
C THR A 183 5.03 -12.10 8.89
N LEU A 184 4.38 -11.35 7.97
CA LEU A 184 3.89 -11.89 6.69
C LEU A 184 5.02 -12.51 5.85
N THR A 185 6.24 -11.98 5.94
CA THR A 185 7.42 -12.55 5.26
C THR A 185 7.73 -13.94 5.79
N HIS A 186 7.65 -14.15 7.10
CA HIS A 186 7.81 -15.48 7.71
C HIS A 186 6.70 -16.42 7.23
N ALA A 187 5.44 -15.97 7.24
CA ALA A 187 4.31 -16.80 6.78
C ALA A 187 4.45 -17.24 5.31
N LYS A 188 4.87 -16.34 4.42
CA LYS A 188 5.15 -16.66 3.02
C LYS A 188 6.27 -17.70 2.86
N ALA A 189 7.30 -17.63 3.68
CA ALA A 189 8.37 -18.61 3.66
C ALA A 189 7.90 -19.98 4.20
N LEU A 190 7.07 -19.97 5.25
CA LEU A 190 6.47 -21.17 5.82
C LEU A 190 5.49 -21.86 4.85
N ALA A 191 4.75 -21.11 4.04
CA ALA A 191 3.80 -21.65 3.08
C ALA A 191 4.43 -22.63 2.05
N LYS A 192 5.76 -22.64 1.92
CA LYS A 192 6.51 -23.57 1.06
C LYS A 192 6.80 -24.91 1.73
N LEU A 193 6.53 -25.05 3.02
CA LEU A 193 6.76 -26.23 3.84
C LEU A 193 5.47 -27.06 3.96
N THR A 194 5.62 -28.30 4.35
CA THR A 194 4.46 -29.14 4.70
C THR A 194 3.74 -28.60 5.94
N PRO A 195 2.44 -28.90 6.13
CA PRO A 195 1.69 -28.41 7.30
C PRO A 195 2.32 -28.75 8.66
N ASP A 196 2.99 -29.91 8.78
CA ASP A 196 3.65 -30.32 10.03
C ASP A 196 4.94 -29.52 10.24
N GLU A 197 5.74 -29.32 9.20
CA GLU A 197 6.92 -28.46 9.26
C GLU A 197 6.54 -27.01 9.57
N GLN A 198 5.43 -26.51 9.02
CA GLN A 198 4.91 -25.18 9.34
C GLN A 198 4.59 -25.05 10.82
N ARG A 199 3.91 -26.05 11.43
CA ARG A 199 3.59 -26.07 12.86
C ARG A 199 4.84 -26.08 13.72
N ALA A 200 5.81 -26.93 13.40
CA ALA A 200 7.08 -26.99 14.12
C ALA A 200 7.84 -25.66 14.01
N LYS A 201 7.97 -25.13 12.80
CA LYS A 201 8.75 -23.91 12.54
C LYS A 201 8.12 -22.65 13.14
N VAL A 202 6.77 -22.55 13.14
CA VAL A 202 6.10 -21.42 13.80
C VAL A 202 6.30 -21.47 15.32
N ALA A 203 6.30 -22.64 15.94
CA ALA A 203 6.59 -22.78 17.36
C ALA A 203 8.00 -22.31 17.71
N GLU A 204 9.01 -22.68 16.90
CA GLU A 204 10.39 -22.18 17.05
C GLU A 204 10.47 -20.65 16.91
N LEU A 205 9.79 -20.07 15.92
CA LEU A 205 9.77 -18.62 15.69
C LEU A 205 9.12 -17.85 16.85
N VAL A 206 8.01 -18.35 17.36
CA VAL A 206 7.31 -17.74 18.50
C VAL A 206 8.17 -17.81 19.76
N GLU A 207 8.77 -18.96 20.05
CA GLU A 207 9.64 -19.11 21.24
C GLU A 207 10.90 -18.25 21.14
N ALA A 208 11.54 -18.18 19.97
CA ALA A 208 12.69 -17.31 19.73
C ALA A 208 12.37 -15.82 19.94
N GLY A 209 11.12 -15.41 19.67
CA GLY A 209 10.66 -14.04 19.84
C GLY A 209 10.18 -13.67 21.23
N LYS A 210 10.01 -14.65 22.13
CA LYS A 210 9.42 -14.46 23.46
C LYS A 210 10.28 -13.57 24.34
N GLY A 211 9.66 -12.55 24.95
CA GLY A 211 10.35 -11.62 25.83
C GLY A 211 11.41 -10.73 25.18
N ALA A 212 11.56 -10.78 23.86
CA ALA A 212 12.54 -9.99 23.13
C ALA A 212 11.97 -8.64 22.68
N THR A 213 12.81 -7.61 22.62
CA THR A 213 12.48 -6.34 21.97
C THR A 213 12.20 -6.57 20.47
N PRO A 214 11.48 -5.66 19.76
CA PRO A 214 11.19 -5.83 18.33
C PRO A 214 12.43 -6.10 17.47
N HIS A 215 13.53 -5.42 17.74
CA HIS A 215 14.80 -5.61 17.02
C HIS A 215 15.46 -6.96 17.31
N GLU A 216 15.51 -7.37 18.57
CA GLU A 216 16.05 -8.68 18.98
C GLU A 216 15.19 -9.82 18.44
N ARG A 217 13.85 -9.68 18.47
CA ARG A 217 12.92 -10.64 17.90
C ARG A 217 13.21 -10.85 16.42
N SER A 218 13.32 -9.78 15.65
CA SER A 218 13.63 -9.85 14.22
C SER A 218 14.93 -10.62 13.96
N ARG A 219 15.99 -10.33 14.73
CA ARG A 219 17.29 -11.00 14.59
C ARG A 219 17.25 -12.48 14.97
N LYS A 220 16.60 -12.83 16.09
CA LYS A 220 16.44 -14.21 16.52
C LYS A 220 15.59 -15.02 15.53
N GLN A 221 14.50 -14.46 15.05
CA GLN A 221 13.64 -15.12 14.06
C GLN A 221 14.32 -15.28 12.70
N ALA A 222 15.15 -14.33 12.28
CA ALA A 222 15.96 -14.47 11.08
C ALA A 222 16.95 -15.64 11.19
N ALA A 223 17.57 -15.86 12.37
CA ALA A 223 18.44 -17.00 12.62
C ALA A 223 17.66 -18.34 12.54
N VAL A 224 16.44 -18.41 13.08
CA VAL A 224 15.56 -19.59 13.00
C VAL A 224 15.17 -19.90 11.55
N MET A 225 14.93 -18.87 10.72
CA MET A 225 14.59 -19.06 9.30
C MET A 225 15.76 -19.51 8.43
N GLY A 226 16.97 -19.57 9.00
CA GLY A 226 18.21 -19.84 8.30
C GLY A 226 18.77 -18.57 7.63
N GLU A 227 20.09 -18.47 7.58
CA GLU A 227 20.72 -17.40 6.82
C GLU A 227 20.41 -17.58 5.34
N ARG A 228 19.67 -16.63 4.77
CA ARG A 228 19.70 -16.50 3.30
C ARG A 228 21.14 -16.15 2.94
N PRO A 229 21.76 -16.86 1.99
CA PRO A 229 23.09 -16.47 1.53
C PRO A 229 22.98 -15.01 1.05
N ARG A 230 23.56 -14.11 1.84
CA ARG A 230 23.60 -12.69 1.45
C ARG A 230 24.54 -12.61 0.27
N VAL A 231 24.00 -12.16 -0.87
CA VAL A 231 24.84 -11.76 -1.99
C VAL A 231 25.83 -10.75 -1.44
N LYS A 232 27.14 -11.00 -1.61
CA LYS A 232 28.18 -10.09 -1.14
C LYS A 232 27.99 -8.73 -1.82
N SER A 233 28.18 -7.67 -1.07
CA SER A 233 28.13 -6.31 -1.64
C SER A 233 29.27 -6.11 -2.66
N ARG A 234 29.08 -5.21 -3.63
CA ARG A 234 30.11 -4.87 -4.62
C ARG A 234 31.47 -4.59 -3.95
N LYS A 235 31.47 -3.87 -2.82
CA LYS A 235 32.69 -3.60 -2.03
C LYS A 235 33.37 -4.88 -1.51
N GLN A 236 32.59 -5.83 -1.03
CA GLN A 236 33.11 -7.13 -0.55
C GLN A 236 33.61 -8.00 -1.71
N ILE A 237 32.97 -7.93 -2.87
CA ILE A 237 33.40 -8.65 -4.07
C ILE A 237 34.73 -8.08 -4.58
N LEU A 238 34.88 -6.76 -4.64
CA LEU A 238 36.13 -6.08 -5.00
C LEU A 238 37.27 -6.44 -4.05
N ALA A 239 37.04 -6.40 -2.74
CA ALA A 239 38.03 -6.79 -1.74
C ALA A 239 38.44 -8.27 -1.85
N ALA A 240 37.51 -9.15 -2.25
CA ALA A 240 37.81 -10.55 -2.52
C ALA A 240 38.59 -10.72 -3.83
N LEU A 241 38.31 -9.90 -4.84
CA LEU A 241 39.02 -9.91 -6.13
C LEU A 241 40.49 -9.51 -5.99
N ASP A 242 40.80 -8.55 -5.10
CA ASP A 242 42.19 -8.10 -4.84
C ASP A 242 43.10 -9.23 -4.32
N GLN A 243 42.49 -10.26 -3.69
CA GLN A 243 43.23 -11.42 -3.15
C GLN A 243 43.02 -12.70 -3.97
N ALA A 244 42.16 -12.66 -4.99
CA ALA A 244 41.80 -13.83 -5.78
C ALA A 244 42.77 -14.04 -6.98
N GLN A 245 42.98 -15.32 -7.30
CA GLN A 245 43.78 -15.73 -8.48
C GLN A 245 43.05 -16.79 -9.29
N GLY A 246 43.45 -16.99 -10.55
CA GLY A 246 42.93 -18.02 -11.44
C GLY A 246 41.41 -17.89 -11.73
N GLU A 247 40.73 -19.00 -11.86
CA GLU A 247 39.31 -19.07 -12.21
C GLU A 247 38.40 -18.32 -11.23
N TYR A 248 38.76 -18.28 -9.94
CA TYR A 248 38.00 -17.56 -8.95
C TYR A 248 38.02 -16.05 -9.17
N ALA A 249 39.17 -15.47 -9.56
CA ALA A 249 39.26 -14.06 -9.95
C ALA A 249 38.43 -13.77 -11.20
N THR A 250 38.43 -14.68 -12.18
CA THR A 250 37.62 -14.57 -13.40
C THR A 250 36.12 -14.57 -13.08
N ALA A 251 35.67 -15.48 -12.21
CA ALA A 251 34.27 -15.54 -11.78
C ALA A 251 33.85 -14.25 -11.03
N LEU A 252 34.70 -13.69 -10.18
CA LEU A 252 34.40 -12.44 -9.47
C LEU A 252 34.31 -11.24 -10.43
N ARG A 253 35.15 -11.15 -11.46
CA ARG A 253 35.07 -10.12 -12.51
C ARG A 253 33.78 -10.24 -13.30
N TRP A 254 33.38 -11.47 -13.66
CA TRP A 254 32.10 -11.73 -14.33
C TRP A 254 30.91 -11.23 -13.49
N VAL A 255 30.89 -11.51 -12.19
CA VAL A 255 29.86 -11.04 -11.26
C VAL A 255 29.83 -9.51 -11.15
N LEU A 256 30.99 -8.85 -11.32
CA LEU A 256 31.11 -7.38 -11.32
C LEU A 256 30.69 -6.74 -12.64
N GLY A 257 30.44 -7.55 -13.69
CA GLY A 257 30.15 -7.08 -15.04
C GLY A 257 31.40 -6.60 -15.78
N GLU A 258 32.60 -6.99 -15.33
CA GLU A 258 33.86 -6.72 -16.00
C GLU A 258 34.13 -7.87 -17.00
N GLU A 259 33.47 -7.83 -18.16
CA GLU A 259 33.78 -8.74 -19.26
C GLU A 259 35.20 -8.46 -19.78
N GLN A 260 36.10 -9.43 -19.68
CA GLN A 260 37.28 -9.40 -20.48
C GLN A 260 36.86 -9.62 -21.94
N GLY A 261 36.94 -8.59 -22.76
CA GLY A 261 36.84 -8.75 -24.20
C GLY A 261 37.71 -9.90 -24.62
N THR A 262 37.12 -11.02 -25.02
CA THR A 262 37.79 -12.08 -25.77
C THR A 262 38.26 -11.46 -27.05
N SER A 263 39.56 -11.08 -27.11
CA SER A 263 40.26 -10.89 -28.37
C SER A 263 40.18 -12.23 -29.11
N ALA A 264 39.21 -12.33 -30.05
CA ALA A 264 39.27 -13.36 -31.07
C ALA A 264 40.52 -13.12 -31.93
N CYS A 265 41.47 -14.06 -31.86
CA CYS A 265 42.44 -14.26 -32.95
C CYS A 265 41.74 -14.99 -34.09
#